data_1a005e57fe571985126814b51670ef6e
#
_entry.id   1a005e57fe571985126814b51670ef6e
#
_cell.length_a   1.000
_cell.length_b   1.000
_cell.length_c   1.000
_cell.angle_alpha   90.00
_cell.angle_beta   90.00
_cell.angle_gamma   90.00
#
_symmetry.space_group_name_H-M   'P 1'
#
loop_
_entity.id
_entity.type
_entity.pdbx_description
1 polymer ?
#
loop_
_entity_poly.entity_id
_entity_poly.type
_entity_poly.pdbx_seq_one_letter_code
_entity_poly.pdbx_strand_id
1 'polypeptide(L)'
;TDNINLNGKTWPGIGTVSNQYTGTFDGKYFMVSGLAGSKGLFDFVGACMIKNLTVSGAIKEGTNMGLLADVSAGTVENCFTTGSLHRINSYGTTGGLIGRADAGTAIRNCGSAANVSCSMKSLNAELNMGGLVGNLYGTVENSYATGTVKVEAGSGYTAVGGFIGQTKNTAAITNSYAAGTVTGSAGGALGAFVGVNSSSISGSYYREDAAEAAVATG
;
A
#
# COMPACT_ATOMS: atom_id res chain seq x y z
N THR A 1 -25.67 -9.70 4.82
CA THR A 1 -25.01 -10.08 3.57
C THR A 1 -25.17 -8.98 2.50
N ASP A 2 -24.66 -7.80 2.81
CA ASP A 2 -24.74 -6.62 1.96
C ASP A 2 -23.47 -5.79 2.10
N ASN A 3 -23.29 -4.80 1.22
CA ASN A 3 -22.22 -3.81 1.36
C ASN A 3 -22.36 -3.04 2.68
N ILE A 4 -21.25 -2.73 3.30
CA ILE A 4 -21.19 -1.96 4.54
C ILE A 4 -20.72 -0.54 4.20
N ASN A 5 -21.46 0.47 4.66
CA ASN A 5 -21.04 1.85 4.57
C ASN A 5 -20.74 2.42 5.97
N LEU A 6 -19.49 2.79 6.20
CA LEU A 6 -19.05 3.38 7.47
C LEU A 6 -19.37 4.89 7.58
N ASN A 7 -19.97 5.47 6.52
CA ASN A 7 -20.42 6.87 6.49
C ASN A 7 -19.36 7.91 6.87
N GLY A 8 -18.11 7.67 6.54
CA GLY A 8 -17.00 8.57 6.87
C GLY A 8 -16.68 8.66 8.37
N LYS A 9 -17.21 7.76 9.20
CA LYS A 9 -16.85 7.71 10.60
C LYS A 9 -15.41 7.26 10.79
N THR A 10 -14.74 7.85 11.77
CA THR A 10 -13.40 7.43 12.18
C THR A 10 -13.44 5.96 12.58
N TRP A 11 -12.61 5.17 11.91
CA TRP A 11 -12.51 3.72 12.12
C TRP A 11 -11.25 3.40 12.95
N PRO A 12 -11.34 2.60 14.02
CA PRO A 12 -10.20 2.30 14.89
C PRO A 12 -9.24 1.24 14.32
N GLY A 13 -9.64 0.55 13.24
CA GLY A 13 -8.94 -0.63 12.72
C GLY A 13 -9.29 -1.91 13.49
N ILE A 14 -9.21 -3.04 12.79
CA ILE A 14 -9.35 -4.37 13.39
C ILE A 14 -7.96 -4.90 13.72
N GLY A 15 -7.76 -5.42 14.92
CA GLY A 15 -6.48 -5.91 15.42
C GLY A 15 -5.60 -4.79 16.01
N THR A 16 -4.64 -5.18 16.83
CA THR A 16 -3.64 -4.29 17.43
C THR A 16 -2.28 -4.98 17.41
N VAL A 17 -1.20 -4.26 17.75
CA VAL A 17 0.14 -4.85 17.85
C VAL A 17 0.17 -6.06 18.79
N SER A 18 -0.52 -5.98 19.93
CA SER A 18 -0.54 -7.05 20.95
C SER A 18 -1.64 -8.08 20.74
N ASN A 19 -2.64 -7.78 19.92
CA ASN A 19 -3.77 -8.67 19.63
C ASN A 19 -4.13 -8.57 18.14
N GLN A 20 -3.30 -9.18 17.33
CA GLN A 20 -3.44 -9.18 15.87
C GLN A 20 -4.68 -9.96 15.43
N TYR A 21 -5.29 -9.54 14.34
CA TYR A 21 -6.34 -10.34 13.71
C TYR A 21 -5.75 -11.61 13.10
N THR A 22 -6.21 -12.77 13.54
CA THR A 22 -5.72 -14.10 13.09
C THR A 22 -6.81 -15.00 12.52
N GLY A 23 -8.03 -14.50 12.41
CA GLY A 23 -9.16 -15.24 11.82
C GLY A 23 -9.16 -15.22 10.29
N THR A 24 -10.05 -15.99 9.67
CA THR A 24 -10.35 -15.88 8.25
C THR A 24 -11.44 -14.84 8.04
N PHE A 25 -11.16 -13.82 7.21
CA PHE A 25 -12.14 -12.84 6.78
C PHE A 25 -12.46 -13.04 5.30
N ASP A 26 -13.66 -13.52 5.00
CA ASP A 26 -14.17 -13.65 3.63
C ASP A 26 -15.23 -12.59 3.38
N GLY A 27 -14.88 -11.58 2.60
CA GLY A 27 -15.78 -10.47 2.26
C GLY A 27 -16.89 -10.86 1.30
N LYS A 28 -16.89 -12.08 0.74
CA LYS A 28 -17.92 -12.57 -0.20
C LYS A 28 -18.17 -11.63 -1.38
N TYR A 29 -17.11 -10.92 -1.81
CA TYR A 29 -17.14 -9.89 -2.86
C TYR A 29 -18.00 -8.66 -2.52
N PHE A 30 -18.39 -8.47 -1.27
CA PHE A 30 -19.01 -7.24 -0.80
C PHE A 30 -17.98 -6.12 -0.59
N MET A 31 -18.49 -4.91 -0.48
CA MET A 31 -17.69 -3.71 -0.27
C MET A 31 -17.88 -3.17 1.14
N VAL A 32 -16.77 -2.78 1.76
CA VAL A 32 -16.76 -1.86 2.91
C VAL A 32 -16.36 -0.48 2.39
N SER A 33 -17.25 0.48 2.48
CA SER A 33 -17.07 1.84 1.96
C SER A 33 -17.12 2.90 3.06
N GLY A 34 -16.70 4.12 2.74
CA GLY A 34 -16.75 5.25 3.68
C GLY A 34 -15.76 5.12 4.85
N LEU A 35 -14.67 4.36 4.68
CA LEU A 35 -13.60 4.27 5.67
C LEU A 35 -12.94 5.65 5.82
N ALA A 36 -12.75 6.11 7.06
CA ALA A 36 -12.12 7.39 7.37
C ALA A 36 -11.31 7.31 8.68
N GLY A 37 -10.42 8.28 8.88
CA GLY A 37 -9.55 8.35 10.05
C GLY A 37 -8.09 8.11 9.69
N SER A 38 -7.34 7.48 10.57
CA SER A 38 -5.90 7.24 10.42
C SER A 38 -5.51 5.76 10.28
N LYS A 39 -6.51 4.87 10.23
CA LYS A 39 -6.33 3.42 10.18
C LYS A 39 -7.04 2.82 8.96
N GLY A 40 -6.44 1.76 8.41
CA GLY A 40 -7.08 0.88 7.47
C GLY A 40 -8.24 0.10 8.08
N LEU A 41 -8.93 -0.71 7.29
CA LEU A 41 -9.97 -1.60 7.80
C LEU A 41 -9.40 -2.53 8.89
N PHE A 42 -8.19 -3.05 8.67
CA PHE A 42 -7.39 -3.76 9.65
C PHE A 42 -6.19 -2.90 10.05
N ASP A 43 -5.90 -2.79 11.36
CA ASP A 43 -4.66 -2.16 11.85
C ASP A 43 -3.51 -3.17 11.83
N PHE A 44 -3.67 -4.33 12.50
CA PHE A 44 -2.67 -5.39 12.51
C PHE A 44 -3.25 -6.76 12.18
N VAL A 45 -2.72 -7.36 11.13
CA VAL A 45 -3.09 -8.68 10.63
C VAL A 45 -1.94 -9.65 10.89
N GLY A 46 -2.20 -10.69 11.65
CA GLY A 46 -1.28 -11.81 11.88
C GLY A 46 -1.36 -12.87 10.78
N ALA A 47 -0.88 -14.08 11.07
CA ALA A 47 -0.93 -15.22 10.16
C ALA A 47 -2.39 -15.68 9.97
N CYS A 48 -3.06 -15.15 8.98
CA CYS A 48 -4.49 -15.40 8.70
C CYS A 48 -4.79 -15.26 7.20
N MET A 49 -6.06 -15.30 6.82
CA MET A 49 -6.52 -15.06 5.46
C MET A 49 -7.58 -13.97 5.40
N ILE A 50 -7.35 -12.96 4.54
CA ILE A 50 -8.35 -11.95 4.16
C ILE A 50 -8.59 -12.11 2.67
N LYS A 51 -9.85 -12.28 2.26
CA LYS A 51 -10.16 -12.52 0.85
C LYS A 51 -11.51 -11.97 0.39
N ASN A 52 -11.62 -11.80 -0.94
CA ASN A 52 -12.86 -11.47 -1.63
C ASN A 52 -13.51 -10.19 -1.07
N LEU A 53 -12.74 -9.10 -0.97
CA LEU A 53 -13.20 -7.88 -0.32
C LEU A 53 -12.80 -6.64 -1.11
N THR A 54 -13.73 -5.72 -1.26
CA THR A 54 -13.43 -4.36 -1.73
C THR A 54 -13.48 -3.39 -0.54
N VAL A 55 -12.47 -2.53 -0.42
CA VAL A 55 -12.46 -1.46 0.61
C VAL A 55 -12.31 -0.11 -0.07
N SER A 56 -13.16 0.84 0.30
CA SER A 56 -13.03 2.22 -0.18
C SER A 56 -13.08 3.24 0.95
N GLY A 57 -12.28 4.29 0.82
CA GLY A 57 -12.25 5.33 1.84
C GLY A 57 -11.18 6.39 1.64
N ALA A 58 -11.04 7.24 2.66
CA ALA A 58 -10.03 8.28 2.71
C ALA A 58 -9.39 8.30 4.10
N ILE A 59 -8.13 7.88 4.19
CA ILE A 59 -7.39 7.87 5.45
C ILE A 59 -6.24 8.86 5.45
N LYS A 60 -5.91 9.39 6.63
CA LYS A 60 -4.89 10.43 6.81
C LYS A 60 -4.07 10.18 8.06
N GLU A 61 -2.77 10.53 7.99
CA GLU A 61 -1.89 10.70 9.16
C GLU A 61 -1.67 9.42 10.01
N GLY A 62 -1.50 8.26 9.40
CA GLY A 62 -1.08 7.03 10.10
C GLY A 62 0.44 6.80 10.04
N THR A 63 0.99 5.97 10.93
CA THR A 63 2.40 5.53 10.84
C THR A 63 2.58 4.54 9.69
N ASN A 64 1.76 3.50 9.64
CA ASN A 64 1.60 2.63 8.48
C ASN A 64 0.18 2.86 7.97
N MET A 65 0.01 3.00 6.67
CA MET A 65 -1.28 3.35 6.07
C MET A 65 -1.56 2.45 4.88
N GLY A 66 -2.63 1.69 4.93
CA GLY A 66 -3.19 0.93 3.82
C GLY A 66 -4.71 0.87 3.97
N LEU A 67 -5.48 1.00 2.89
CA LEU A 67 -6.95 0.96 3.01
C LEU A 67 -7.45 -0.39 3.53
N LEU A 68 -6.82 -1.50 3.11
CA LEU A 68 -7.16 -2.81 3.62
C LEU A 68 -6.50 -3.07 4.98
N ALA A 69 -5.16 -2.94 5.05
CA ALA A 69 -4.42 -3.19 6.28
C ALA A 69 -3.24 -2.23 6.45
N ASP A 70 -3.03 -1.74 7.67
CA ASP A 70 -1.84 -0.94 7.98
C ASP A 70 -0.60 -1.84 8.04
N VAL A 71 -0.69 -2.98 8.73
CA VAL A 71 0.37 -4.01 8.80
C VAL A 71 -0.24 -5.40 8.59
N SER A 72 0.42 -6.22 7.76
CA SER A 72 -0.01 -7.59 7.50
C SER A 72 1.15 -8.57 7.54
N ALA A 73 0.91 -9.74 8.14
CA ALA A 73 1.74 -10.95 8.04
C ALA A 73 0.93 -12.16 7.52
N GLY A 74 -0.28 -11.91 7.00
CA GLY A 74 -1.21 -12.94 6.51
C GLY A 74 -1.31 -13.03 4.99
N THR A 75 -2.14 -13.94 4.52
CA THR A 75 -2.51 -14.05 3.11
C THR A 75 -3.65 -13.09 2.78
N VAL A 76 -3.48 -12.32 1.69
CA VAL A 76 -4.49 -11.42 1.15
C VAL A 76 -4.77 -11.83 -0.29
N GLU A 77 -6.01 -12.17 -0.59
CA GLU A 77 -6.40 -12.73 -1.89
C GLU A 77 -7.68 -12.11 -2.43
N ASN A 78 -7.71 -11.82 -3.74
CA ASN A 78 -8.89 -11.25 -4.42
C ASN A 78 -9.44 -10.00 -3.71
N CYS A 79 -8.57 -9.13 -3.23
CA CYS A 79 -8.94 -7.90 -2.54
C CYS A 79 -8.63 -6.68 -3.41
N PHE A 80 -9.53 -5.70 -3.35
CA PHE A 80 -9.38 -4.46 -4.11
C PHE A 80 -9.59 -3.24 -3.22
N THR A 81 -8.82 -2.17 -3.49
CA THR A 81 -8.96 -0.90 -2.77
C THR A 81 -9.09 0.29 -3.71
N THR A 82 -9.89 1.27 -3.31
CA THR A 82 -10.04 2.55 -4.02
C THR A 82 -10.26 3.69 -3.05
N GLY A 83 -9.88 4.90 -3.43
CA GLY A 83 -10.00 6.08 -2.57
C GLY A 83 -8.70 6.85 -2.44
N SER A 84 -8.37 7.32 -1.24
CA SER A 84 -7.18 8.14 -1.05
C SER A 84 -6.49 7.91 0.29
N LEU A 85 -5.16 8.00 0.26
CA LEU A 85 -4.31 8.04 1.45
C LEU A 85 -3.48 9.31 1.39
N HIS A 86 -3.55 10.12 2.43
CA HIS A 86 -2.82 11.38 2.48
C HIS A 86 -1.99 11.49 3.75
N ARG A 87 -0.68 11.62 3.60
CA ARG A 87 0.26 11.79 4.69
C ARG A 87 0.71 13.26 4.80
N ILE A 88 0.67 13.81 6.01
CA ILE A 88 1.10 15.18 6.27
C ILE A 88 2.14 15.18 7.37
N ASN A 89 3.34 15.72 7.09
CA ASN A 89 4.41 15.94 8.07
C ASN A 89 4.72 14.72 8.97
N SER A 90 4.54 13.50 8.46
CA SER A 90 4.81 12.27 9.20
C SER A 90 5.60 11.27 8.34
N TYR A 91 6.41 10.45 8.98
CA TYR A 91 7.18 9.37 8.38
C TYR A 91 6.43 8.03 8.42
N GLY A 92 6.93 7.02 7.72
CA GLY A 92 6.41 5.66 7.75
C GLY A 92 6.09 5.11 6.38
N THR A 93 5.22 4.10 6.33
CA THR A 93 4.89 3.39 5.09
C THR A 93 3.46 3.67 4.64
N THR A 94 3.25 3.83 3.36
CA THR A 94 1.92 4.03 2.79
C THR A 94 1.76 3.21 1.52
N GLY A 95 0.76 2.34 1.47
CA GLY A 95 0.37 1.60 0.28
C GLY A 95 -1.13 1.67 0.05
N GLY A 96 -1.56 1.71 -1.19
CA GLY A 96 -2.99 1.77 -1.49
C GLY A 96 -3.78 0.59 -0.90
N LEU A 97 -3.18 -0.61 -0.88
CA LEU A 97 -3.75 -1.81 -0.27
C LEU A 97 -3.22 -2.03 1.15
N ILE A 98 -1.90 -2.13 1.31
CA ILE A 98 -1.23 -2.44 2.58
C ILE A 98 -0.09 -1.45 2.82
N GLY A 99 -0.01 -0.87 4.02
CA GLY A 99 1.10 0.00 4.42
C GLY A 99 2.40 -0.77 4.50
N ARG A 100 2.48 -1.79 5.36
CA ARG A 100 3.63 -2.67 5.53
C ARG A 100 3.21 -4.15 5.46
N ALA A 101 3.77 -4.86 4.51
CA ALA A 101 3.60 -6.30 4.34
C ALA A 101 4.84 -7.01 4.93
N ASP A 102 4.71 -7.57 6.14
CA ASP A 102 5.78 -8.26 6.85
C ASP A 102 6.15 -9.61 6.21
N ALA A 103 7.24 -10.21 6.65
CA ALA A 103 7.63 -11.55 6.24
C ALA A 103 6.50 -12.55 6.52
N GLY A 104 6.20 -13.42 5.54
CA GLY A 104 5.03 -14.31 5.58
C GLY A 104 3.78 -13.75 4.90
N THR A 105 3.71 -12.45 4.61
CA THR A 105 2.61 -11.90 3.80
C THR A 105 2.65 -12.49 2.38
N ALA A 106 1.51 -12.95 1.91
CA ALA A 106 1.30 -13.35 0.52
C ALA A 106 0.10 -12.59 -0.06
N ILE A 107 0.36 -11.74 -1.06
CA ILE A 107 -0.67 -10.95 -1.75
C ILE A 107 -0.89 -11.57 -3.12
N ARG A 108 -2.12 -12.00 -3.42
CA ARG A 108 -2.47 -12.65 -4.68
C ARG A 108 -3.74 -12.08 -5.29
N ASN A 109 -3.74 -11.88 -6.60
CA ASN A 109 -4.92 -11.43 -7.35
C ASN A 109 -5.55 -10.17 -6.75
N CYS A 110 -4.72 -9.24 -6.27
CA CYS A 110 -5.16 -8.03 -5.59
C CYS A 110 -4.93 -6.78 -6.43
N GLY A 111 -5.69 -5.75 -6.15
CA GLY A 111 -5.52 -4.48 -6.85
C GLY A 111 -5.74 -3.25 -5.99
N SER A 112 -5.13 -2.14 -6.41
CA SER A 112 -5.38 -0.84 -5.82
C SER A 112 -5.52 0.25 -6.89
N ALA A 113 -6.64 0.97 -6.84
CA ALA A 113 -6.84 2.22 -7.56
C ALA A 113 -6.85 3.43 -6.61
N ALA A 114 -6.32 3.26 -5.40
CA ALA A 114 -6.25 4.34 -4.43
C ALA A 114 -5.14 5.34 -4.78
N ASN A 115 -5.43 6.63 -4.64
CA ASN A 115 -4.44 7.68 -4.77
C ASN A 115 -3.65 7.83 -3.47
N VAL A 116 -2.34 7.72 -3.56
CA VAL A 116 -1.42 7.85 -2.43
C VAL A 116 -0.69 9.17 -2.54
N SER A 117 -0.73 9.99 -1.50
CA SER A 117 -0.08 11.28 -1.50
C SER A 117 0.62 11.62 -0.19
N CYS A 118 1.65 12.45 -0.29
CA CYS A 118 2.39 12.95 0.86
C CYS A 118 2.75 14.41 0.66
N SER A 119 2.56 15.22 1.71
CA SER A 119 3.00 16.61 1.77
C SER A 119 3.84 16.82 3.02
N MET A 120 5.16 17.01 2.85
CA MET A 120 6.11 17.11 3.96
C MET A 120 7.09 18.27 3.76
N LYS A 121 7.26 19.11 4.77
CA LYS A 121 8.20 20.24 4.73
C LYS A 121 9.64 19.85 5.02
N SER A 122 9.86 18.81 5.81
CA SER A 122 11.20 18.31 6.17
C SER A 122 11.10 16.82 6.57
N LEU A 123 12.05 16.03 6.09
CA LEU A 123 12.17 14.60 6.41
C LEU A 123 13.49 14.36 7.12
N ASN A 124 13.40 13.87 8.37
CA ASN A 124 14.55 13.27 9.07
C ASN A 124 14.38 11.77 9.31
N ALA A 125 13.45 11.13 8.58
CA ALA A 125 13.11 9.73 8.74
C ALA A 125 12.66 9.08 7.41
N GLU A 126 12.57 7.76 7.41
CA GLU A 126 12.23 6.95 6.24
C GLU A 126 10.75 7.12 5.85
N LEU A 127 10.51 7.34 4.56
CA LEU A 127 9.19 7.37 3.94
C LEU A 127 9.15 6.40 2.76
N ASN A 128 8.29 5.39 2.83
CA ASN A 128 8.07 4.44 1.74
C ASN A 128 6.63 4.53 1.26
N MET A 129 6.43 4.80 -0.04
CA MET A 129 5.11 4.96 -0.64
C MET A 129 4.98 4.10 -1.88
N GLY A 130 3.89 3.33 -1.97
CA GLY A 130 3.58 2.52 -3.15
C GLY A 130 2.09 2.56 -3.50
N GLY A 131 1.78 2.39 -4.77
CA GLY A 131 0.39 2.31 -5.22
C GLY A 131 -0.34 1.09 -4.66
N LEU A 132 0.37 -0.03 -4.42
CA LEU A 132 -0.17 -1.22 -3.76
C LEU A 132 0.36 -1.38 -2.32
N VAL A 133 1.68 -1.43 -2.13
CA VAL A 133 2.31 -1.65 -0.82
C VAL A 133 3.40 -0.62 -0.57
N GLY A 134 3.46 -0.06 0.65
CA GLY A 134 4.51 0.88 1.05
C GLY A 134 5.85 0.18 1.26
N ASN A 135 5.90 -0.85 2.08
CA ASN A 135 7.11 -1.64 2.36
C ASN A 135 6.79 -3.13 2.31
N LEU A 136 7.50 -3.89 1.46
CA LEU A 136 7.26 -5.30 1.20
C LEU A 136 8.41 -6.18 1.67
N TYR A 137 8.13 -7.12 2.57
CA TYR A 137 9.01 -8.22 2.99
C TYR A 137 8.52 -9.59 2.49
N GLY A 138 7.25 -9.68 2.09
CA GLY A 138 6.58 -10.89 1.65
C GLY A 138 6.54 -11.06 0.13
N THR A 139 5.51 -11.68 -0.39
CA THR A 139 5.35 -11.95 -1.82
C THR A 139 4.12 -11.27 -2.41
N VAL A 140 4.22 -10.85 -3.68
CA VAL A 140 3.11 -10.31 -4.46
C VAL A 140 3.04 -11.04 -5.80
N GLU A 141 1.87 -11.53 -6.15
CA GLU A 141 1.61 -12.26 -7.39
C GLU A 141 0.30 -11.80 -8.05
N ASN A 142 0.28 -11.73 -9.40
CA ASN A 142 -0.91 -11.45 -10.20
C ASN A 142 -1.68 -10.20 -9.71
N SER A 143 -0.97 -9.14 -9.35
CA SER A 143 -1.56 -7.99 -8.67
C SER A 143 -1.25 -6.69 -9.41
N TYR A 144 -1.99 -5.62 -9.10
CA TYR A 144 -1.81 -4.37 -9.82
C TYR A 144 -2.05 -3.11 -9.00
N ALA A 145 -1.50 -1.98 -9.47
CA ALA A 145 -1.79 -0.65 -8.98
C ALA A 145 -2.07 0.32 -10.14
N THR A 146 -3.14 1.09 -10.04
CA THR A 146 -3.56 2.05 -11.07
C THR A 146 -3.77 3.47 -10.52
N GLY A 147 -3.76 3.65 -9.22
CA GLY A 147 -3.85 4.95 -8.57
C GLY A 147 -2.57 5.78 -8.72
N THR A 148 -2.69 7.09 -8.56
CA THR A 148 -1.54 8.01 -8.59
C THR A 148 -0.76 7.93 -7.28
N VAL A 149 0.57 8.05 -7.35
CA VAL A 149 1.44 8.24 -6.19
C VAL A 149 2.10 9.61 -6.32
N LYS A 150 1.74 10.54 -5.42
CA LYS A 150 2.26 11.90 -5.43
C LYS A 150 3.05 12.20 -4.16
N VAL A 151 4.31 12.62 -4.32
CA VAL A 151 5.16 13.01 -3.21
C VAL A 151 5.61 14.45 -3.32
N GLU A 152 5.38 15.22 -2.27
CA GLU A 152 5.95 16.55 -2.07
C GLU A 152 6.73 16.47 -0.75
N ALA A 153 7.99 16.05 -0.82
CA ALA A 153 8.83 15.84 0.35
C ALA A 153 10.13 16.65 0.24
N GLY A 154 10.56 17.19 1.36
CA GLY A 154 11.87 17.82 1.51
C GLY A 154 13.02 16.79 1.43
N SER A 155 14.20 17.18 1.87
CA SER A 155 15.37 16.28 1.97
C SER A 155 15.10 15.14 2.97
N GLY A 156 15.47 13.91 2.63
CA GLY A 156 15.33 12.72 3.48
C GLY A 156 15.32 11.45 2.66
N TYR A 157 15.42 10.29 3.32
CA TYR A 157 15.36 9.01 2.63
C TYR A 157 13.92 8.70 2.26
N THR A 158 13.66 8.65 0.97
CA THR A 158 12.34 8.30 0.42
C THR A 158 12.45 7.19 -0.61
N ALA A 159 11.52 6.25 -0.59
CA ALA A 159 11.35 5.23 -1.61
C ALA A 159 9.90 5.26 -2.10
N VAL A 160 9.69 5.75 -3.30
CA VAL A 160 8.36 5.96 -3.88
C VAL A 160 8.24 5.18 -5.18
N GLY A 161 7.28 4.29 -5.26
CA GLY A 161 7.04 3.48 -6.45
C GLY A 161 5.57 3.46 -6.87
N GLY A 162 5.34 3.32 -8.15
CA GLY A 162 3.97 3.19 -8.69
C GLY A 162 3.26 1.92 -8.20
N PHE A 163 4.02 0.88 -7.84
CA PHE A 163 3.52 -0.37 -7.29
C PHE A 163 3.94 -0.56 -5.83
N ILE A 164 5.24 -0.63 -5.57
CA ILE A 164 5.82 -0.84 -4.22
C ILE A 164 6.78 0.32 -3.91
N GLY A 165 6.71 0.87 -2.70
CA GLY A 165 7.68 1.88 -2.24
C GLY A 165 9.06 1.27 -2.09
N GLN A 166 9.21 0.31 -1.21
CA GLN A 166 10.45 -0.40 -0.96
C GLN A 166 10.24 -1.91 -0.85
N THR A 167 11.13 -2.70 -1.44
CA THR A 167 11.21 -4.15 -1.20
C THR A 167 12.41 -4.50 -0.31
N LYS A 168 12.31 -5.61 0.41
CA LYS A 168 13.40 -6.17 1.23
C LYS A 168 13.85 -7.52 0.65
N ASN A 169 15.05 -7.98 1.01
CA ASN A 169 15.74 -9.11 0.37
C ASN A 169 14.96 -10.43 0.25
N THR A 170 13.97 -10.65 1.11
CA THR A 170 13.12 -11.85 1.08
C THR A 170 11.88 -11.67 0.21
N ALA A 171 11.64 -10.48 -0.32
CA ALA A 171 10.47 -10.19 -1.12
C ALA A 171 10.57 -10.81 -2.52
N ALA A 172 9.42 -11.11 -3.12
CA ALA A 172 9.32 -11.49 -4.52
C ALA A 172 8.06 -10.90 -5.15
N ILE A 173 8.18 -10.43 -6.39
CA ILE A 173 7.06 -9.88 -7.16
C ILE A 173 6.98 -10.62 -8.49
N THR A 174 5.82 -11.19 -8.80
CA THR A 174 5.60 -11.91 -10.05
C THR A 174 4.30 -11.49 -10.73
N ASN A 175 4.32 -11.46 -12.09
CA ASN A 175 3.14 -11.28 -12.93
C ASN A 175 2.27 -10.08 -12.52
N SER A 176 2.88 -8.96 -12.19
CA SER A 176 2.19 -7.80 -11.62
C SER A 176 2.42 -6.55 -12.48
N TYR A 177 1.57 -5.52 -12.31
CA TYR A 177 1.79 -4.30 -13.07
C TYR A 177 1.43 -3.01 -12.31
N ALA A 178 2.08 -1.91 -12.73
CA ALA A 178 1.74 -0.55 -12.32
C ALA A 178 1.34 0.28 -13.54
N ALA A 179 0.14 0.86 -13.49
CA ALA A 179 -0.37 1.74 -14.55
C ALA A 179 -0.68 3.18 -14.06
N GLY A 180 -0.55 3.42 -12.76
CA GLY A 180 -0.67 4.74 -12.17
C GLY A 180 0.55 5.63 -12.44
N THR A 181 0.41 6.93 -12.23
CA THR A 181 1.52 7.89 -12.35
C THR A 181 2.22 8.10 -11.01
N VAL A 182 3.53 8.29 -11.06
CA VAL A 182 4.35 8.71 -9.93
C VAL A 182 4.85 10.13 -10.21
N THR A 183 4.49 11.08 -9.36
CA THR A 183 4.82 12.50 -9.57
C THR A 183 5.34 13.16 -8.30
N GLY A 184 6.08 14.25 -8.48
CA GLY A 184 6.54 15.10 -7.40
C GLY A 184 8.04 15.10 -7.19
N SER A 185 8.48 15.63 -6.06
CA SER A 185 9.88 15.74 -5.67
C SER A 185 10.13 15.03 -4.35
N ALA A 186 11.22 14.26 -4.30
CA ALA A 186 11.67 13.58 -3.09
C ALA A 186 13.19 13.58 -3.01
N GLY A 187 13.74 13.56 -1.82
CA GLY A 187 15.18 13.45 -1.58
C GLY A 187 15.75 12.04 -1.82
N GLY A 188 14.94 11.09 -2.31
CA GLY A 188 15.31 9.69 -2.52
C GLY A 188 14.86 9.16 -3.88
N ALA A 189 14.56 7.86 -3.96
CA ALA A 189 14.24 7.17 -5.20
C ALA A 189 12.76 7.29 -5.58
N LEU A 190 12.48 7.65 -6.83
CA LEU A 190 11.18 7.59 -7.48
C LEU A 190 11.25 6.53 -8.58
N GLY A 191 10.38 5.54 -8.55
CA GLY A 191 10.30 4.48 -9.54
C GLY A 191 8.90 4.29 -10.10
N ALA A 192 8.78 4.08 -11.40
CA ALA A 192 7.49 3.80 -12.04
C ALA A 192 6.85 2.51 -11.51
N PHE A 193 7.66 1.54 -11.09
CA PHE A 193 7.22 0.27 -10.50
C PHE A 193 7.62 0.16 -9.03
N VAL A 194 8.91 0.06 -8.71
CA VAL A 194 9.45 -0.02 -7.35
C VAL A 194 10.38 1.16 -7.09
N GLY A 195 10.23 1.84 -5.95
CA GLY A 195 11.09 2.96 -5.58
C GLY A 195 12.50 2.50 -5.23
N VAL A 196 12.64 1.60 -4.26
CA VAL A 196 13.92 0.96 -3.91
C VAL A 196 13.75 -0.56 -3.93
N ASN A 197 14.49 -1.21 -4.82
CA ASN A 197 14.39 -2.65 -5.01
C ASN A 197 15.56 -3.42 -4.39
N SER A 198 15.22 -4.42 -3.55
CA SER A 198 16.15 -5.43 -3.02
C SER A 198 15.56 -6.85 -3.15
N SER A 199 14.65 -7.05 -4.13
CA SER A 199 13.89 -8.29 -4.30
C SER A 199 14.07 -8.89 -5.68
N SER A 200 13.52 -10.09 -5.89
CA SER A 200 13.33 -10.66 -7.23
C SER A 200 12.03 -10.15 -7.86
N ILE A 201 12.10 -9.73 -9.12
CA ILE A 201 10.95 -9.30 -9.92
C ILE A 201 10.95 -10.08 -11.22
N SER A 202 9.82 -10.70 -11.59
CA SER A 202 9.67 -11.42 -12.85
C SER A 202 8.27 -11.27 -13.43
N GLY A 203 8.16 -11.29 -14.77
CA GLY A 203 6.88 -11.22 -15.48
C GLY A 203 6.05 -9.96 -15.16
N SER A 204 6.70 -8.89 -14.70
CA SER A 204 6.02 -7.69 -14.21
C SER A 204 6.28 -6.49 -15.10
N TYR A 205 5.32 -5.55 -15.16
CA TYR A 205 5.32 -4.45 -16.11
C TYR A 205 4.93 -3.13 -15.46
N TYR A 206 5.34 -2.03 -16.06
CA TYR A 206 4.87 -0.70 -15.71
C TYR A 206 4.67 0.14 -16.98
N ARG A 207 3.91 1.20 -16.86
CA ARG A 207 3.69 2.14 -17.94
C ARG A 207 4.93 3.04 -18.07
N GLU A 208 5.51 3.13 -19.26
CA GLU A 208 6.78 3.83 -19.52
C GLU A 208 6.74 5.32 -19.15
N ASP A 209 5.60 5.98 -19.38
CA ASP A 209 5.36 7.39 -19.04
C ASP A 209 4.85 7.61 -17.61
N ALA A 210 4.89 6.57 -16.74
CA ALA A 210 4.31 6.62 -15.41
C ALA A 210 5.07 7.47 -14.40
N ALA A 211 6.34 7.78 -14.63
CA ALA A 211 7.13 8.58 -13.71
C ALA A 211 7.79 9.78 -14.41
N GLU A 212 7.51 10.97 -13.90
CA GLU A 212 8.29 12.16 -14.25
C GLU A 212 9.66 12.07 -13.54
N ALA A 213 10.71 11.71 -14.27
CA ALA A 213 12.08 11.57 -13.78
C ALA A 213 12.37 10.30 -12.91
N ALA A 214 11.86 9.15 -13.28
CA ALA A 214 12.31 7.91 -12.66
C ALA A 214 13.52 7.31 -13.36
N VAL A 215 14.63 7.17 -12.65
CA VAL A 215 15.67 6.20 -13.03
C VAL A 215 15.11 4.82 -12.65
N ALA A 216 14.64 4.08 -13.64
CA ALA A 216 14.30 2.67 -13.45
C ALA A 216 15.63 1.93 -13.19
N THR A 217 15.90 1.60 -11.94
CA THR A 217 16.90 0.58 -11.63
C THR A 217 16.18 -0.76 -11.67
N GLY A 218 16.32 -1.44 -12.83
CA GLY A 218 15.92 -2.84 -13.00
C GLY A 218 16.84 -3.76 -12.24
#